data_6ee70bbc3e0e00aa9b6dcc528892c760
#
_entry.id   6ee70bbc3e0e00aa9b6dcc528892c760
#
_cell.length_a   1.000
_cell.length_b   1.000
_cell.length_c   1.000
_cell.angle_alpha   90.00
_cell.angle_beta   90.00
_cell.angle_gamma   90.00
#
_symmetry.space_group_name_H-M   'P 1'
#
loop_
_entity.id
_entity.type
_entity.pdbx_description
1 polymer ?
#
loop_
_entity_poly.entity_id
_entity_poly.type
_entity_poly.pdbx_seq_one_letter_code
_entity_poly.pdbx_strand_id
1 'polypeptide(L)'
;PGQIESVTFPEVECKDKGSHVAVCVEQRNGRKDCILSSDNASHLCGMGDMKAKAVYALCGNKAGKETTLFLGNGTLLQTPRVTIKSEKTANVLLEHQLDGWYYEASADCTITIKGQTYKAKATKGLEYLGR
;
A
#
# COMPACT_ATOMS: atom_id res chain seq x y z
N PRO A 1 -2.02 23.04 -0.22
CA PRO A 1 -2.60 21.86 0.40
C PRO A 1 -4.00 21.59 -0.11
N GLY A 2 -4.31 20.35 -0.37
CA GLY A 2 -5.62 19.97 -0.80
C GLY A 2 -6.62 20.08 0.35
N GLN A 3 -7.81 20.54 0.03
CA GLN A 3 -8.90 20.52 0.97
C GLN A 3 -9.55 19.13 0.93
N ILE A 4 -9.91 18.62 2.10
CA ILE A 4 -10.62 17.35 2.18
C ILE A 4 -12.03 17.55 1.64
N GLU A 5 -12.40 16.76 0.63
CA GLU A 5 -13.72 16.77 0.05
C GLU A 5 -14.64 15.75 0.70
N SER A 6 -14.11 14.56 0.99
CA SER A 6 -14.90 13.52 1.65
C SER A 6 -14.03 12.57 2.44
N VAL A 7 -14.65 11.97 3.46
CA VAL A 7 -14.07 10.86 4.24
C VAL A 7 -15.11 9.75 4.25
N THR A 8 -14.70 8.56 3.85
CA THR A 8 -15.58 7.39 3.83
C THR A 8 -14.95 6.23 4.61
N PHE A 9 -15.79 5.31 5.06
CA PHE A 9 -15.37 4.11 5.78
C PHE A 9 -15.85 2.88 5.01
N PRO A 10 -15.10 2.42 4.00
CA PRO A 10 -15.49 1.27 3.19
C PRO A 10 -15.58 0.00 4.02
N GLU A 11 -16.38 -0.94 3.56
CA GLU A 11 -16.43 -2.26 4.16
C GLU A 11 -15.12 -3.00 3.95
N VAL A 12 -14.70 -3.73 4.99
CA VAL A 12 -13.49 -4.57 4.95
C VAL A 12 -13.92 -6.03 4.91
N GLU A 13 -13.40 -6.77 3.95
CA GLU A 13 -13.61 -8.20 3.83
C GLU A 13 -12.38 -8.94 4.36
N CYS A 14 -12.58 -9.74 5.40
CA CYS A 14 -11.56 -10.62 5.95
C CYS A 14 -12.14 -12.00 6.15
N LYS A 15 -11.35 -13.03 5.83
CA LYS A 15 -11.75 -14.42 6.07
C LYS A 15 -11.83 -14.77 7.54
N ASP A 16 -11.01 -14.13 8.34
CA ASP A 16 -10.86 -14.42 9.76
C ASP A 16 -11.52 -13.34 10.59
N LYS A 17 -11.95 -13.71 11.80
CA LYS A 17 -12.52 -12.74 12.74
C LYS A 17 -11.43 -11.87 13.31
N GLY A 18 -11.75 -10.61 13.55
CA GLY A 18 -10.82 -9.65 14.11
C GLY A 18 -11.35 -8.25 13.96
N SER A 19 -10.57 -7.29 14.42
CA SER A 19 -10.90 -5.87 14.29
C SER A 19 -10.22 -5.32 13.04
N HIS A 20 -11.03 -4.83 12.12
CA HIS A 20 -10.56 -4.26 10.86
C HIS A 20 -11.28 -2.96 10.60
N VAL A 21 -10.59 -1.98 10.08
CA VAL A 21 -11.19 -0.73 9.68
C VAL A 21 -10.51 -0.20 8.43
N ALA A 22 -11.29 0.40 7.55
CA ALA A 22 -10.75 1.10 6.40
C ALA A 22 -11.30 2.52 6.39
N VAL A 23 -10.47 3.44 5.94
CA VAL A 23 -10.87 4.83 5.75
C VAL A 23 -10.28 5.34 4.45
N CYS A 24 -11.09 6.06 3.68
CA CYS A 24 -10.64 6.72 2.47
C CYS A 24 -10.90 8.21 2.58
N VAL A 25 -9.89 9.00 2.21
CA VAL A 25 -9.93 10.45 2.22
C VAL A 25 -9.75 10.96 0.80
N GLU A 26 -10.75 11.68 0.29
CA GLU A 26 -10.65 12.32 -1.02
C GLU A 26 -10.40 13.80 -0.85
N GLN A 27 -9.48 14.33 -1.65
CA GLN A 27 -9.13 15.73 -1.67
C GLN A 27 -9.60 16.38 -2.98
N ARG A 28 -9.82 17.67 -2.97
CA ARG A 28 -10.32 18.40 -4.16
C ARG A 28 -9.35 18.38 -5.33
N ASN A 29 -8.08 18.16 -5.08
CA ASN A 29 -7.06 18.06 -6.13
C ASN A 29 -7.08 16.72 -6.88
N GLY A 30 -8.05 15.84 -6.59
CA GLY A 30 -8.17 14.53 -7.21
C GLY A 30 -7.37 13.44 -6.52
N ARG A 31 -6.72 13.74 -5.39
CA ARG A 31 -5.99 12.73 -4.62
C ARG A 31 -6.96 11.96 -3.71
N LYS A 32 -6.78 10.65 -3.69
CA LYS A 32 -7.52 9.77 -2.80
C LYS A 32 -6.55 8.87 -2.06
N ASP A 33 -6.57 8.92 -0.74
CA ASP A 33 -5.77 8.07 0.12
C ASP A 33 -6.68 7.11 0.87
N CYS A 34 -6.36 5.81 0.82
CA CYS A 34 -7.10 4.78 1.53
C CYS A 34 -6.16 4.03 2.46
N ILE A 35 -6.61 3.83 3.69
CA ILE A 35 -5.86 3.09 4.70
C ILE A 35 -6.72 1.94 5.19
N LEU A 36 -6.12 0.75 5.22
CA LEU A 36 -6.71 -0.45 5.79
C LEU A 36 -5.90 -0.83 7.03
N SER A 37 -6.58 -1.00 8.15
CA SER A 37 -5.94 -1.39 9.41
C SER A 37 -6.54 -2.69 9.92
N SER A 38 -5.69 -3.58 10.44
CA SER A 38 -6.09 -4.87 10.99
C SER A 38 -5.35 -5.12 12.30
N ASP A 39 -6.01 -5.81 13.22
CA ASP A 39 -5.38 -6.23 14.48
C ASP A 39 -4.48 -7.45 14.32
N ASN A 40 -4.47 -8.08 13.14
CA ASN A 40 -3.67 -9.27 12.89
C ASN A 40 -3.07 -9.24 11.49
N ALA A 41 -1.76 -9.10 11.41
CA ALA A 41 -1.04 -9.01 10.14
C ALA A 41 -1.09 -10.29 9.30
N SER A 42 -1.45 -11.43 9.88
CA SER A 42 -1.54 -12.69 9.14
C SER A 42 -2.88 -12.86 8.42
N HIS A 43 -3.87 -12.03 8.73
CA HIS A 43 -5.18 -12.08 8.10
C HIS A 43 -5.14 -11.38 6.75
N LEU A 44 -5.63 -12.05 5.70
CA LEU A 44 -5.81 -11.41 4.40
C LEU A 44 -7.12 -10.63 4.44
N CYS A 45 -7.01 -9.32 4.35
CA CYS A 45 -8.14 -8.41 4.34
C CYS A 45 -8.18 -7.63 3.05
N GLY A 46 -9.37 -7.28 2.61
CA GLY A 46 -9.57 -6.51 1.39
C GLY A 46 -10.54 -5.36 1.61
N MET A 47 -10.33 -4.31 0.85
CA MET A 47 -11.18 -3.14 0.81
C MET A 47 -11.15 -2.61 -0.63
N GLY A 48 -12.25 -2.75 -1.37
CA GLY A 48 -12.28 -2.43 -2.79
C GLY A 48 -11.23 -3.24 -3.53
N ASP A 49 -10.36 -2.58 -4.25
CA ASP A 49 -9.30 -3.22 -5.05
C ASP A 49 -8.02 -3.50 -4.26
N MET A 50 -7.96 -3.09 -3.01
CA MET A 50 -6.76 -3.28 -2.19
C MET A 50 -6.91 -4.51 -1.31
N LYS A 51 -5.87 -5.36 -1.30
CA LYS A 51 -5.78 -6.52 -0.41
C LYS A 51 -4.46 -6.46 0.35
N ALA A 52 -4.47 -6.87 1.60
CA ALA A 52 -3.27 -6.82 2.40
C ALA A 52 -3.26 -7.87 3.50
N LYS A 53 -2.06 -8.33 3.84
CA LYS A 53 -1.74 -9.05 5.08
C LYS A 53 -0.79 -8.13 5.85
N ALA A 54 -1.34 -7.26 6.69
CA ALA A 54 -0.56 -6.23 7.34
C ALA A 54 -1.34 -5.64 8.51
N VAL A 55 -0.61 -5.03 9.44
CA VAL A 55 -1.26 -4.25 10.50
C VAL A 55 -1.92 -3.03 9.88
N TYR A 56 -1.26 -2.37 8.91
CA TYR A 56 -1.93 -1.38 8.09
C TYR A 56 -1.31 -1.30 6.70
N ALA A 57 -2.15 -0.87 5.76
CA ALA A 57 -1.77 -0.69 4.38
C ALA A 57 -2.37 0.62 3.87
N LEU A 58 -1.55 1.38 3.14
CA LEU A 58 -1.97 2.65 2.57
C LEU A 58 -1.82 2.58 1.06
N CYS A 59 -2.81 3.08 0.34
CA CYS A 59 -2.70 3.31 -1.09
C CYS A 59 -3.17 4.72 -1.40
N GLY A 60 -2.26 5.54 -1.90
CA GLY A 60 -2.56 6.89 -2.37
C GLY A 60 -2.66 6.89 -3.88
N ASN A 61 -3.75 7.45 -4.39
CA ASN A 61 -4.02 7.57 -5.81
C ASN A 61 -4.18 9.02 -6.21
N LYS A 62 -3.78 9.33 -7.45
CA LYS A 62 -4.12 10.59 -8.07
C LYS A 62 -4.56 10.30 -9.49
N ALA A 63 -5.78 10.77 -9.85
CA ALA A 63 -6.37 10.54 -11.18
C ALA A 63 -6.41 9.05 -11.54
N GLY A 64 -6.74 8.19 -10.56
CA GLY A 64 -6.88 6.75 -10.77
C GLY A 64 -5.57 5.96 -10.85
N LYS A 65 -4.43 6.61 -10.62
CA LYS A 65 -3.12 5.94 -10.64
C LYS A 65 -2.50 5.90 -9.26
N GLU A 66 -2.01 4.75 -8.86
CA GLU A 66 -1.28 4.60 -7.60
C GLU A 66 -0.02 5.44 -7.63
N THR A 67 0.19 6.27 -6.61
CA THR A 67 1.37 7.13 -6.48
C THR A 67 2.18 6.84 -5.24
N THR A 68 1.53 6.33 -4.19
CA THR A 68 2.17 6.03 -2.92
C THR A 68 1.53 4.79 -2.32
N LEU A 69 2.35 3.83 -1.94
CA LEU A 69 1.88 2.63 -1.24
C LEU A 69 2.74 2.42 -0.02
N PHE A 70 2.13 2.00 1.07
CA PHE A 70 2.86 1.66 2.28
C PHE A 70 2.33 0.35 2.86
N LEU A 71 3.23 -0.63 2.97
CA LEU A 71 2.98 -1.88 3.67
C LEU A 71 3.51 -1.71 5.09
N GLY A 72 2.63 -1.68 6.07
CA GLY A 72 2.98 -1.45 7.46
C GLY A 72 2.90 -2.73 8.29
N ASN A 73 4.04 -3.22 8.71
CA ASN A 73 4.17 -4.41 9.56
C ASN A 73 3.38 -5.59 8.98
N GLY A 74 3.75 -5.99 7.77
CA GLY A 74 3.03 -7.02 7.05
C GLY A 74 3.86 -7.73 6.01
N THR A 75 3.21 -8.62 5.25
CA THR A 75 3.85 -9.47 4.25
C THR A 75 3.27 -9.31 2.85
N LEU A 76 2.13 -8.64 2.72
CA LEU A 76 1.47 -8.47 1.41
C LEU A 76 0.69 -7.17 1.36
N LEU A 77 0.86 -6.45 0.26
CA LEU A 77 -0.01 -5.35 -0.15
C LEU A 77 -0.22 -5.46 -1.67
N GLN A 78 -1.47 -5.55 -2.07
CA GLN A 78 -1.81 -5.74 -3.48
C GLN A 78 -2.89 -4.76 -3.91
N THR A 79 -2.63 -4.08 -5.02
CA THR A 79 -3.58 -3.22 -5.73
C THR A 79 -3.65 -3.70 -7.19
N PRO A 80 -4.52 -3.14 -8.04
CA PRO A 80 -4.60 -3.61 -9.42
C PRO A 80 -3.29 -3.56 -10.21
N ARG A 81 -2.40 -2.63 -9.91
CA ARG A 81 -1.16 -2.46 -10.67
C ARG A 81 0.10 -2.80 -9.89
N VAL A 82 0.00 -2.93 -8.57
CA VAL A 82 1.18 -3.08 -7.70
C VAL A 82 0.97 -4.22 -6.74
N THR A 83 2.02 -5.03 -6.56
CA THR A 83 2.06 -6.05 -5.51
C THR A 83 3.39 -5.93 -4.77
N ILE A 84 3.31 -5.82 -3.45
CA ILE A 84 4.48 -5.84 -2.57
C ILE A 84 4.38 -7.10 -1.73
N LYS A 85 5.40 -7.96 -1.79
CA LYS A 85 5.45 -9.21 -1.03
C LYS A 85 6.76 -9.31 -0.26
N SER A 86 6.67 -9.77 0.97
CA SER A 86 7.84 -10.05 1.80
C SER A 86 7.65 -11.38 2.53
N GLU A 87 8.71 -12.18 2.64
CA GLU A 87 8.67 -13.41 3.42
C GLU A 87 8.62 -13.13 4.91
N LYS A 88 9.26 -12.04 5.32
CA LYS A 88 9.27 -11.58 6.71
C LYS A 88 8.34 -10.38 6.84
N THR A 89 7.77 -10.22 8.03
CA THR A 89 7.03 -8.99 8.36
C THR A 89 7.93 -7.79 8.14
N ALA A 90 7.45 -6.83 7.36
CA ALA A 90 8.26 -5.70 6.92
C ALA A 90 7.44 -4.42 6.82
N ASN A 91 8.17 -3.31 6.80
CA ASN A 91 7.64 -2.00 6.44
C ASN A 91 8.23 -1.63 5.08
N VAL A 92 7.37 -1.37 4.10
CA VAL A 92 7.80 -1.04 2.75
C VAL A 92 7.03 0.18 2.26
N LEU A 93 7.76 1.24 1.94
CA LEU A 93 7.21 2.42 1.28
C LEU A 93 7.56 2.35 -0.20
N LEU A 94 6.59 2.62 -1.06
CA LEU A 94 6.78 2.69 -2.50
C LEU A 94 6.18 4.00 -3.00
N GLU A 95 6.99 4.79 -3.71
CA GLU A 95 6.61 6.13 -4.15
C GLU A 95 6.93 6.34 -5.61
N HIS A 96 5.95 6.84 -6.37
CA HIS A 96 6.18 7.25 -7.75
C HIS A 96 6.61 8.71 -7.80
N GLN A 97 7.77 8.97 -8.41
CA GLN A 97 8.31 10.30 -8.61
C GLN A 97 8.44 10.58 -10.12
N LEU A 98 8.90 11.75 -10.49
CA LEU A 98 8.97 12.17 -11.90
C LEU A 98 9.80 11.23 -12.77
N ASP A 99 10.88 10.69 -12.23
CA ASP A 99 11.83 9.84 -12.97
C ASP A 99 11.62 8.33 -12.75
N GLY A 100 10.61 7.94 -11.97
CA GLY A 100 10.31 6.55 -11.75
C GLY A 100 9.88 6.24 -10.31
N TRP A 101 10.02 4.98 -9.94
CA TRP A 101 9.60 4.49 -8.63
C TRP A 101 10.77 4.44 -7.66
N TYR A 102 10.50 4.84 -6.42
CA TYR A 102 11.44 4.78 -5.31
C TYR A 102 10.84 3.94 -4.19
N TYR A 103 11.69 3.29 -3.41
CA TYR A 103 11.22 2.47 -2.30
C TYR A 103 12.14 2.55 -1.11
N GLU A 104 11.57 2.25 0.06
CA GLU A 104 12.31 2.05 1.31
C GLU A 104 11.74 0.81 1.98
N ALA A 105 12.59 -0.13 2.37
CA ALA A 105 12.13 -1.41 2.91
C ALA A 105 12.97 -1.85 4.10
N SER A 106 12.30 -2.33 5.16
CA SER A 106 12.97 -2.84 6.35
C SER A 106 13.49 -4.26 6.18
N ALA A 107 13.07 -4.95 5.12
CA ALA A 107 13.50 -6.31 4.79
C ALA A 107 13.46 -6.50 3.28
N ASP A 108 14.17 -7.52 2.80
CA ASP A 108 14.12 -7.87 1.38
C ASP A 108 12.68 -8.20 0.98
N CYS A 109 12.26 -7.73 -0.17
CA CYS A 109 10.91 -7.94 -0.66
C CYS A 109 10.88 -8.02 -2.18
N THR A 110 9.73 -8.41 -2.70
CA THR A 110 9.46 -8.44 -4.14
C THR A 110 8.41 -7.38 -4.44
N ILE A 111 8.69 -6.51 -5.41
CA ILE A 111 7.76 -5.47 -5.82
C ILE A 111 7.44 -5.68 -7.30
N THR A 112 6.15 -5.82 -7.61
CA THR A 112 5.68 -5.97 -8.98
C THR A 112 4.85 -4.74 -9.34
N ILE A 113 5.22 -4.08 -10.44
CA ILE A 113 4.54 -2.89 -10.94
C ILE A 113 4.21 -3.11 -12.40
N LYS A 114 2.91 -3.08 -12.73
CA LYS A 114 2.42 -3.27 -14.11
C LYS A 114 3.03 -4.52 -14.77
N GLY A 115 3.10 -5.61 -14.03
CA GLY A 115 3.62 -6.89 -14.51
C GLY A 115 5.13 -7.05 -14.46
N GLN A 116 5.88 -6.02 -14.14
CA GLN A 116 7.34 -6.11 -14.01
C GLN A 116 7.73 -6.31 -12.55
N THR A 117 8.50 -7.37 -12.29
CA THR A 117 8.89 -7.76 -10.93
C THR A 117 10.31 -7.34 -10.62
N TYR A 118 10.49 -6.72 -9.47
CA TYR A 118 11.78 -6.31 -8.94
C TYR A 118 12.08 -7.05 -7.64
N LYS A 119 13.28 -7.58 -7.50
CA LYS A 119 13.78 -8.11 -6.23
C LYS A 119 14.43 -6.96 -5.48
N ALA A 120 13.76 -6.44 -4.47
CA ALA A 120 14.17 -5.25 -3.75
C ALA A 120 14.84 -5.64 -2.44
N LYS A 121 16.07 -5.18 -2.23
CA LYS A 121 16.81 -5.42 -0.99
C LYS A 121 16.38 -4.42 0.07
N ALA A 122 16.53 -4.80 1.34
CA ALA A 122 16.34 -3.88 2.46
C ALA A 122 17.20 -2.64 2.28
N THR A 123 16.66 -1.49 2.66
CA THR A 123 17.33 -0.19 2.47
C THR A 123 17.50 0.54 3.80
N LYS A 124 18.36 1.55 3.80
CA LYS A 124 18.50 2.47 4.94
C LYS A 124 17.78 3.80 4.68
N GLY A 125 17.27 4.00 3.51
CA GLY A 125 16.55 5.18 3.10
C GLY A 125 15.87 4.93 1.77
N LEU A 126 15.34 5.97 1.17
CA LEU A 126 14.63 5.87 -0.10
C LEU A 126 15.62 5.62 -1.23
N GLU A 127 15.39 4.58 -2.03
CA GLU A 127 16.26 4.20 -3.15
C GLU A 127 15.45 4.04 -4.43
N TYR A 128 16.11 4.30 -5.55
CA TYR A 128 15.50 4.15 -6.87
C TYR A 128 15.25 2.67 -7.17
N LEU A 129 14.05 2.36 -7.66
CA LEU A 129 13.67 1.00 -8.01
C LEU A 129 13.67 0.79 -9.53
N GLY A 130 13.06 1.70 -10.27
CA GLY A 130 12.92 1.58 -11.71
C GLY A 130 11.87 2.54 -12.27
N ARG A 131 11.66 2.48 -13.54
CA ARG A 131 10.70 3.37 -14.21
C ARG A 131 9.30 2.76 -14.24
#